data_f1b6843a64fb5e143a086e9f88f0f624
#
_entry.id   f1b6843a64fb5e143a086e9f88f0f624
#
_cell.length_a   1.000
_cell.length_b   1.000
_cell.length_c   1.000
_cell.angle_alpha   90.00
_cell.angle_beta   90.00
_cell.angle_gamma   90.00
#
_symmetry.space_group_name_H-M   'P 1'
#
loop_
_entity.id
_entity.type
_entity.pdbx_description
1 polymer ?
#
loop_
_entity_poly.entity_id
_entity_poly.type
_entity_poly.pdbx_seq_one_letter_code
_entity_poly.pdbx_strand_id
1 'polypeptide(L)'
;MPKQPFDEHAEQYDSWFLKNRNVLESEVLLLKYFLKSPGKSLSVGCGSGLFEHLLRTAHGIEIRFGVEPSDGMARIAEKRGMEVKPGIAEDLPYGDAEFDTVLLNGTPSYINDLGKAFREAFRVLKPGGQIVVADVPAESSYGLLYQLAKGSDSWEEPYLGKIAPQHPYPVEFTKAANWRTTEEKAGMLTRSGFVDLEFAQTLTRHPKYSDNQVEDPVDGFDRGDYVAIRARKP
;
A
#
# COMPACT_ATOMS: atom_id res chain seq x y z
N MET A 1 22.06 1.59 -7.20
CA MET A 1 21.17 1.97 -6.08
C MET A 1 21.48 1.04 -4.92
N PRO A 2 21.36 1.44 -3.65
CA PRO A 2 21.45 0.47 -2.54
C PRO A 2 20.37 -0.59 -2.74
N LYS A 3 20.72 -1.86 -2.49
CA LYS A 3 19.76 -2.98 -2.57
C LYS A 3 18.56 -2.69 -1.69
N GLN A 4 17.37 -2.80 -2.25
CA GLN A 4 16.13 -2.69 -1.49
C GLN A 4 15.90 -4.01 -0.72
N PRO A 5 15.32 -3.98 0.49
CA PRO A 5 15.00 -5.21 1.23
C PRO A 5 14.16 -6.19 0.41
N PHE A 6 13.35 -5.67 -0.48
CA PHE A 6 12.47 -6.44 -1.35
C PHE A 6 13.20 -7.20 -2.48
N ASP A 7 14.44 -6.84 -2.82
CA ASP A 7 15.23 -7.57 -3.84
C ASP A 7 15.60 -8.98 -3.38
N GLU A 8 15.88 -9.13 -2.09
CA GLU A 8 16.32 -10.40 -1.49
C GLU A 8 15.15 -11.22 -0.91
N HIS A 9 13.99 -10.59 -0.65
CA HIS A 9 12.88 -11.17 0.11
C HIS A 9 11.53 -11.12 -0.62
N ALA A 10 11.54 -11.04 -1.97
CA ALA A 10 10.30 -10.94 -2.76
C ALA A 10 9.31 -12.09 -2.50
N GLU A 11 9.80 -13.34 -2.41
CA GLU A 11 8.95 -14.51 -2.13
C GLU A 11 8.45 -14.52 -0.68
N GLN A 12 9.21 -13.95 0.26
CA GLN A 12 8.84 -13.85 1.67
C GLN A 12 7.66 -12.90 1.85
N TYR A 13 7.61 -11.81 1.08
CA TYR A 13 6.50 -10.84 1.10
C TYR A 13 5.17 -11.52 0.75
N ASP A 14 5.10 -12.20 -0.39
CA ASP A 14 3.91 -12.93 -0.81
C ASP A 14 3.54 -14.03 0.19
N SER A 15 4.54 -14.78 0.68
CA SER A 15 4.32 -15.86 1.65
C SER A 15 3.70 -15.35 2.94
N TRP A 16 4.04 -14.13 3.38
CA TRP A 16 3.44 -13.52 4.56
C TRP A 16 1.95 -13.25 4.35
N PHE A 17 1.58 -12.64 3.23
CA PHE A 17 0.17 -12.39 2.90
C PHE A 17 -0.63 -13.68 2.73
N LEU A 18 -0.04 -14.71 2.11
CA LEU A 18 -0.70 -16.01 1.94
C LEU A 18 -0.89 -16.76 3.26
N LYS A 19 -0.11 -16.45 4.30
CA LYS A 19 -0.33 -16.96 5.66
C LYS A 19 -1.38 -16.15 6.43
N ASN A 20 -1.55 -14.87 6.10
CA ASN A 20 -2.52 -13.93 6.69
C ASN A 20 -3.65 -13.63 5.69
N ARG A 21 -4.40 -14.66 5.29
CA ARG A 21 -5.35 -14.57 4.17
C ARG A 21 -6.52 -13.63 4.44
N ASN A 22 -7.02 -13.59 5.67
CA ASN A 22 -8.13 -12.70 5.99
C ASN A 22 -7.68 -11.24 6.05
N VAL A 23 -6.45 -10.98 6.48
CA VAL A 23 -5.82 -9.65 6.38
C VAL A 23 -5.72 -9.24 4.91
N LEU A 24 -5.13 -10.10 4.07
CA LEU A 24 -4.99 -9.86 2.62
C LEU A 24 -6.34 -9.55 1.96
N GLU A 25 -7.35 -10.38 2.21
CA GLU A 25 -8.69 -10.18 1.62
C GLU A 25 -9.33 -8.88 2.11
N SER A 26 -9.19 -8.54 3.40
CA SER A 26 -9.69 -7.28 3.96
C SER A 26 -9.06 -6.07 3.29
N GLU A 27 -7.74 -6.09 3.04
CA GLU A 27 -7.04 -5.04 2.33
C GLU A 27 -7.45 -4.96 0.85
N VAL A 28 -7.66 -6.11 0.18
CA VAL A 28 -8.18 -6.15 -1.21
C VAL A 28 -9.58 -5.56 -1.28
N LEU A 29 -10.46 -5.85 -0.32
CA LEU A 29 -11.80 -5.27 -0.25
C LEU A 29 -11.76 -3.75 -0.03
N LEU A 30 -10.82 -3.27 0.78
CA LEU A 30 -10.61 -1.83 0.97
C LEU A 30 -10.20 -1.14 -0.34
N LEU A 31 -9.28 -1.72 -1.10
CA LEU A 31 -8.90 -1.18 -2.42
C LEU A 31 -10.08 -1.19 -3.39
N LYS A 32 -10.82 -2.31 -3.47
CA LYS A 32 -12.03 -2.44 -4.29
C LYS A 32 -13.07 -1.36 -3.98
N TYR A 33 -13.18 -0.94 -2.70
CA TYR A 33 -14.13 0.09 -2.28
C TYR A 33 -13.98 1.37 -3.10
N PHE A 34 -12.75 1.79 -3.40
CA PHE A 34 -12.45 2.99 -4.18
C PHE A 34 -12.19 2.73 -5.68
N LEU A 35 -11.88 1.49 -6.07
CA LEU A 35 -11.46 1.13 -7.44
C LEU A 35 -12.59 0.54 -8.28
N LYS A 36 -13.85 0.98 -8.11
CA LYS A 36 -15.01 0.39 -8.82
C LYS A 36 -14.92 0.51 -10.36
N SER A 37 -14.29 1.56 -10.86
CA SER A 37 -14.09 1.81 -12.30
C SER A 37 -12.78 2.59 -12.51
N PRO A 38 -11.61 1.93 -12.36
CA PRO A 38 -10.34 2.65 -12.31
C PRO A 38 -9.85 3.22 -13.64
N GLY A 39 -10.46 2.84 -14.78
CA GLY A 39 -9.98 3.27 -16.10
C GLY A 39 -8.56 2.79 -16.38
N LYS A 40 -7.78 3.55 -17.18
CA LYS A 40 -6.35 3.28 -17.37
C LYS A 40 -5.61 3.60 -16.06
N SER A 41 -5.14 2.58 -15.39
CA SER A 41 -4.61 2.69 -14.02
C SER A 41 -3.15 2.27 -13.91
N LEU A 42 -2.43 2.95 -13.01
CA LEU A 42 -1.02 2.72 -12.69
C LEU A 42 -0.90 2.34 -11.20
N SER A 43 -0.23 1.24 -10.91
CA SER A 43 0.21 0.90 -9.55
C SER A 43 1.68 1.32 -9.36
N VAL A 44 1.92 2.19 -8.39
CA VAL A 44 3.26 2.73 -8.06
C VAL A 44 3.82 1.98 -6.87
N GLY A 45 4.98 1.34 -7.06
CA GLY A 45 5.51 0.35 -6.14
C GLY A 45 4.62 -0.89 -6.12
N CYS A 46 4.31 -1.45 -7.29
CA CYS A 46 3.37 -2.56 -7.42
C CYS A 46 3.88 -3.87 -6.76
N GLY A 47 5.14 -3.90 -6.33
CA GLY A 47 5.74 -5.07 -5.73
C GLY A 47 5.62 -6.29 -6.62
N SER A 48 5.17 -7.40 -6.05
CA SER A 48 4.92 -8.65 -6.77
C SER A 48 3.64 -8.64 -7.63
N GLY A 49 2.81 -7.59 -7.58
CA GLY A 49 1.52 -7.53 -8.24
C GLY A 49 0.45 -8.46 -7.63
N LEU A 50 0.62 -8.86 -6.37
CA LEU A 50 -0.32 -9.78 -5.70
C LEU A 50 -1.71 -9.17 -5.57
N PHE A 51 -1.81 -7.92 -5.14
CA PHE A 51 -3.08 -7.21 -4.97
C PHE A 51 -3.77 -6.96 -6.30
N GLU A 52 -3.04 -6.53 -7.31
CA GLU A 52 -3.53 -6.31 -8.67
C GLU A 52 -4.06 -7.61 -9.29
N HIS A 53 -3.34 -8.71 -9.06
CA HIS A 53 -3.78 -10.05 -9.48
C HIS A 53 -5.10 -10.45 -8.83
N LEU A 54 -5.26 -10.25 -7.52
CA LEU A 54 -6.49 -10.58 -6.78
C LEU A 54 -7.64 -9.65 -7.17
N LEU A 55 -7.40 -8.34 -7.31
CA LEU A 55 -8.38 -7.38 -7.81
C LEU A 55 -8.92 -7.80 -9.19
N ARG A 56 -8.04 -8.24 -10.09
CA ARG A 56 -8.43 -8.72 -11.42
C ARG A 56 -9.20 -10.05 -11.36
N THR A 57 -8.65 -11.05 -10.69
CA THR A 57 -9.18 -12.42 -10.76
C THR A 57 -10.43 -12.63 -9.92
N ALA A 58 -10.52 -11.99 -8.75
CA ALA A 58 -11.66 -12.14 -7.86
C ALA A 58 -12.74 -11.06 -8.07
N HIS A 59 -12.35 -9.86 -8.54
CA HIS A 59 -13.27 -8.72 -8.58
C HIS A 59 -13.42 -8.07 -9.97
N GLY A 60 -12.69 -8.54 -10.98
CA GLY A 60 -12.77 -8.00 -12.35
C GLY A 60 -12.21 -6.56 -12.49
N ILE A 61 -11.38 -6.12 -11.53
CA ILE A 61 -10.75 -4.80 -11.52
C ILE A 61 -9.35 -4.93 -12.08
N GLU A 62 -9.10 -4.39 -13.26
CA GLU A 62 -7.80 -4.49 -13.92
C GLU A 62 -6.94 -3.27 -13.64
N ILE A 63 -5.74 -3.52 -13.08
CA ILE A 63 -4.64 -2.56 -12.96
C ILE A 63 -3.45 -3.17 -13.69
N ARG A 64 -3.23 -2.72 -14.93
CA ARG A 64 -2.29 -3.36 -15.84
C ARG A 64 -0.88 -2.81 -15.74
N PHE A 65 -0.73 -1.50 -15.50
CA PHE A 65 0.56 -0.83 -15.51
C PHE A 65 1.14 -0.73 -14.11
N GLY A 66 2.44 -1.01 -13.98
CA GLY A 66 3.18 -0.91 -12.72
C GLY A 66 4.48 -0.13 -12.84
N VAL A 67 4.92 0.46 -11.73
CA VAL A 67 6.29 0.94 -11.52
C VAL A 67 6.85 0.23 -10.31
N GLU A 68 8.03 -0.37 -10.42
CA GLU A 68 8.65 -1.11 -9.31
C GLU A 68 10.18 -0.98 -9.39
N PRO A 69 10.85 -0.56 -8.30
CA PRO A 69 12.31 -0.46 -8.28
C PRO A 69 13.03 -1.80 -8.11
N SER A 70 12.36 -2.83 -7.51
CA SER A 70 12.95 -4.15 -7.31
C SER A 70 12.76 -5.03 -8.54
N ASP A 71 13.84 -5.43 -9.20
CA ASP A 71 13.82 -6.35 -10.34
C ASP A 71 13.20 -7.72 -9.95
N GLY A 72 13.41 -8.17 -8.71
CA GLY A 72 12.86 -9.43 -8.21
C GLY A 72 11.34 -9.39 -8.14
N MET A 73 10.79 -8.33 -7.56
CA MET A 73 9.36 -8.09 -7.46
C MET A 73 8.72 -7.87 -8.83
N ALA A 74 9.33 -7.01 -9.67
CA ALA A 74 8.84 -6.70 -11.01
C ALA A 74 8.63 -7.97 -11.87
N ARG A 75 9.60 -8.90 -11.85
CA ARG A 75 9.48 -10.18 -12.57
C ARG A 75 8.30 -11.04 -12.10
N ILE A 76 7.95 -10.98 -10.83
CA ILE A 76 6.78 -11.70 -10.30
C ILE A 76 5.50 -11.03 -10.78
N ALA A 77 5.43 -9.70 -10.73
CA ALA A 77 4.30 -8.93 -11.23
C ALA A 77 4.06 -9.13 -12.74
N GLU A 78 5.13 -9.19 -13.54
CA GLU A 78 5.06 -9.49 -14.97
C GLU A 78 4.49 -10.89 -15.24
N LYS A 79 4.91 -11.91 -14.46
CA LYS A 79 4.32 -13.26 -14.54
C LYS A 79 2.84 -13.29 -14.19
N ARG A 80 2.37 -12.33 -13.39
CA ARG A 80 0.96 -12.12 -13.06
C ARG A 80 0.21 -11.29 -14.12
N GLY A 81 0.89 -10.88 -15.18
CA GLY A 81 0.29 -10.21 -16.34
C GLY A 81 0.29 -8.68 -16.27
N MET A 82 1.09 -8.09 -15.38
CA MET A 82 1.31 -6.65 -15.36
C MET A 82 2.37 -6.22 -16.39
N GLU A 83 2.27 -4.98 -16.86
CA GLU A 83 3.31 -4.28 -17.63
C GLU A 83 4.09 -3.39 -16.66
N VAL A 84 5.27 -3.84 -16.22
CA VAL A 84 6.04 -3.14 -15.19
C VAL A 84 7.20 -2.37 -15.82
N LYS A 85 7.34 -1.09 -15.47
CA LYS A 85 8.52 -0.29 -15.77
C LYS A 85 9.39 -0.17 -14.52
N PRO A 86 10.73 -0.31 -14.66
CA PRO A 86 11.63 0.00 -13.56
C PRO A 86 11.57 1.50 -13.24
N GLY A 87 11.52 1.86 -11.97
CA GLY A 87 11.44 3.26 -11.55
C GLY A 87 11.09 3.42 -10.08
N ILE A 88 11.05 4.65 -9.64
CA ILE A 88 10.68 5.04 -8.27
C ILE A 88 9.47 5.99 -8.31
N ALA A 89 8.77 6.07 -7.20
CA ALA A 89 7.57 6.91 -7.09
C ALA A 89 7.85 8.41 -7.25
N GLU A 90 9.07 8.83 -6.90
CA GLU A 90 9.52 10.21 -6.98
C GLU A 90 9.93 10.67 -8.40
N ASP A 91 9.96 9.73 -9.37
CA ASP A 91 10.33 10.01 -10.77
C ASP A 91 9.68 8.94 -11.67
N LEU A 92 8.40 9.14 -12.00
CA LEU A 92 7.61 8.15 -12.74
C LEU A 92 7.97 8.15 -14.24
N PRO A 93 8.28 6.97 -14.84
CA PRO A 93 8.68 6.84 -16.24
C PRO A 93 7.50 6.93 -17.22
N TYR A 94 6.60 7.88 -16.99
CA TYR A 94 5.39 8.14 -17.79
C TYR A 94 5.21 9.63 -18.05
N GLY A 95 4.52 9.95 -19.13
CA GLY A 95 4.18 11.32 -19.50
C GLY A 95 3.07 11.93 -18.65
N ASP A 96 2.80 13.21 -18.86
CA ASP A 96 1.73 13.94 -18.18
C ASP A 96 0.36 13.43 -18.63
N ALA A 97 -0.60 13.39 -17.71
CA ALA A 97 -2.01 13.11 -17.99
C ALA A 97 -2.26 11.79 -18.77
N GLU A 98 -1.56 10.72 -18.42
CA GLU A 98 -1.73 9.41 -19.06
C GLU A 98 -2.77 8.52 -18.39
N PHE A 99 -3.00 8.67 -17.08
CA PHE A 99 -3.78 7.72 -16.29
C PHE A 99 -5.07 8.33 -15.72
N ASP A 100 -6.10 7.48 -15.59
CA ASP A 100 -7.34 7.84 -14.93
C ASP A 100 -7.25 7.57 -13.40
N THR A 101 -6.44 6.57 -13.01
CA THR A 101 -6.21 6.21 -11.61
C THR A 101 -4.73 5.91 -11.35
N VAL A 102 -4.21 6.40 -10.22
CA VAL A 102 -2.92 5.99 -9.64
C VAL A 102 -3.18 5.34 -8.28
N LEU A 103 -2.61 4.15 -8.08
CA LEU A 103 -2.65 3.41 -6.82
C LEU A 103 -1.28 3.38 -6.17
N LEU A 104 -1.21 3.70 -4.87
CA LEU A 104 -0.07 3.40 -3.98
C LEU A 104 -0.60 2.52 -2.85
N ASN A 105 -0.30 1.23 -2.88
CA ASN A 105 -0.78 0.25 -1.89
C ASN A 105 0.38 -0.36 -1.11
N GLY A 106 0.42 -0.15 0.22
CA GLY A 106 1.51 -0.62 1.09
C GLY A 106 2.87 0.03 0.80
N THR A 107 2.93 0.96 -0.15
CA THR A 107 4.15 1.59 -0.65
C THR A 107 4.51 2.90 0.05
N PRO A 108 3.56 3.72 0.54
CA PRO A 108 3.85 5.05 1.07
C PRO A 108 4.89 5.07 2.18
N SER A 109 4.93 4.05 3.02
CA SER A 109 5.91 3.94 4.11
C SER A 109 7.33 3.65 3.64
N TYR A 110 7.53 3.20 2.39
CA TYR A 110 8.85 2.91 1.80
C TYR A 110 9.38 4.03 0.90
N ILE A 111 8.57 5.06 0.65
CA ILE A 111 8.94 6.21 -0.18
C ILE A 111 9.64 7.27 0.69
N ASN A 112 10.84 7.71 0.28
CA ASN A 112 11.61 8.70 1.02
C ASN A 112 10.95 10.09 0.98
N ASP A 113 10.69 10.62 -0.23
CA ASP A 113 9.98 11.88 -0.44
C ASP A 113 8.55 11.62 -0.95
N LEU A 114 7.65 11.29 -0.01
CA LEU A 114 6.25 11.01 -0.35
C LEU A 114 5.55 12.22 -0.98
N GLY A 115 5.95 13.45 -0.59
CA GLY A 115 5.41 14.66 -1.21
C GLY A 115 5.80 14.78 -2.69
N LYS A 116 7.03 14.41 -3.05
CA LYS A 116 7.47 14.36 -4.46
C LYS A 116 6.72 13.27 -5.22
N ALA A 117 6.56 12.09 -4.62
CA ALA A 117 5.80 11.00 -5.22
C ALA A 117 4.34 11.39 -5.51
N PHE A 118 3.69 12.14 -4.61
CA PHE A 118 2.33 12.63 -4.84
C PHE A 118 2.28 13.69 -5.96
N ARG A 119 3.30 14.55 -6.10
CA ARG A 119 3.39 15.47 -7.25
C ARG A 119 3.59 14.73 -8.58
N GLU A 120 4.38 13.67 -8.59
CA GLU A 120 4.52 12.81 -9.77
C GLU A 120 3.21 12.08 -10.10
N ALA A 121 2.52 11.51 -9.10
CA ALA A 121 1.19 10.94 -9.28
C ALA A 121 0.20 11.96 -9.84
N PHE A 122 0.23 13.20 -9.33
CA PHE A 122 -0.59 14.29 -9.85
C PHE A 122 -0.24 14.62 -11.30
N ARG A 123 1.04 14.65 -11.66
CA ARG A 123 1.50 14.93 -13.03
C ARG A 123 0.98 13.91 -14.03
N VAL A 124 1.12 12.61 -13.72
CA VAL A 124 0.73 11.54 -14.63
C VAL A 124 -0.78 11.28 -14.69
N LEU A 125 -1.55 11.77 -13.72
CA LEU A 125 -3.01 11.70 -13.74
C LEU A 125 -3.60 12.71 -14.73
N LYS A 126 -4.66 12.29 -15.42
CA LYS A 126 -5.52 13.18 -16.20
C LYS A 126 -6.30 14.14 -15.28
N PRO A 127 -6.72 15.32 -15.78
CA PRO A 127 -7.75 16.11 -15.09
C PRO A 127 -9.00 15.25 -14.81
N GLY A 128 -9.54 15.36 -13.59
CA GLY A 128 -10.65 14.50 -13.13
C GLY A 128 -10.24 13.10 -12.69
N GLY A 129 -8.98 12.70 -12.86
CA GLY A 129 -8.45 11.42 -12.39
C GLY A 129 -8.32 11.34 -10.87
N GLN A 130 -8.08 10.15 -10.37
CA GLN A 130 -8.01 9.90 -8.92
C GLN A 130 -6.70 9.24 -8.51
N ILE A 131 -6.30 9.51 -7.27
CA ILE A 131 -5.27 8.74 -6.56
C ILE A 131 -5.93 7.94 -5.44
N VAL A 132 -5.48 6.70 -5.23
CA VAL A 132 -5.82 5.87 -4.07
C VAL A 132 -4.52 5.53 -3.34
N VAL A 133 -4.42 5.89 -2.08
CA VAL A 133 -3.25 5.68 -1.23
C VAL A 133 -3.67 4.83 -0.05
N ALA A 134 -3.20 3.60 0.03
CA ALA A 134 -3.52 2.68 1.13
C ALA A 134 -2.25 2.24 1.85
N ASP A 135 -2.27 2.29 3.19
CA ASP A 135 -1.11 1.99 4.02
C ASP A 135 -1.51 1.80 5.48
N VAL A 136 -0.59 1.21 6.27
CA VAL A 136 -0.68 1.18 7.73
C VAL A 136 -0.40 2.58 8.28
N PRO A 137 -1.32 3.22 9.03
CA PRO A 137 -1.06 4.52 9.65
C PRO A 137 -0.10 4.40 10.84
N ALA A 138 0.76 5.40 11.03
CA ALA A 138 1.68 5.45 12.17
C ALA A 138 0.97 5.46 13.53
N GLU A 139 -0.23 6.05 13.57
CA GLU A 139 -1.09 6.19 14.76
C GLU A 139 -1.92 4.94 15.06
N SER A 140 -1.96 3.96 14.16
CA SER A 140 -2.73 2.73 14.33
C SER A 140 -2.06 1.72 15.27
N SER A 141 -2.80 0.69 15.69
CA SER A 141 -2.24 -0.38 16.52
C SER A 141 -1.11 -1.13 15.79
N TYR A 142 -1.29 -1.45 14.51
CA TYR A 142 -0.22 -2.05 13.70
C TYR A 142 0.97 -1.09 13.55
N GLY A 143 0.71 0.20 13.28
CA GLY A 143 1.77 1.20 13.15
C GLY A 143 2.63 1.29 14.42
N LEU A 144 2.00 1.30 15.59
CA LEU A 144 2.70 1.28 16.88
C LEU A 144 3.51 -0.02 17.08
N LEU A 145 2.89 -1.18 16.81
CA LEU A 145 3.55 -2.48 16.94
C LEU A 145 4.77 -2.60 16.01
N TYR A 146 4.65 -2.13 14.78
CA TYR A 146 5.74 -2.15 13.81
C TYR A 146 6.90 -1.24 14.22
N GLN A 147 6.60 -0.06 14.78
CA GLN A 147 7.63 0.84 15.31
C GLN A 147 8.34 0.24 16.53
N LEU A 148 7.62 -0.45 17.41
CA LEU A 148 8.21 -1.17 18.53
C LEU A 148 9.10 -2.33 18.07
N ALA A 149 8.62 -3.17 17.14
CA ALA A 149 9.40 -4.27 16.57
C ALA A 149 10.64 -3.76 15.82
N LYS A 150 10.53 -2.64 15.09
CA LYS A 150 11.67 -1.96 14.47
C LYS A 150 12.72 -1.51 15.50
N GLY A 151 12.26 -0.94 16.62
CA GLY A 151 13.14 -0.43 17.68
C GLY A 151 13.88 -1.53 18.45
N SER A 152 13.22 -2.67 18.69
CA SER A 152 13.80 -3.83 19.40
C SER A 152 14.48 -4.85 18.47
N ASP A 153 14.36 -4.68 17.16
CA ASP A 153 14.85 -5.64 16.15
C ASP A 153 14.24 -7.05 16.31
N SER A 154 13.06 -7.17 16.92
CA SER A 154 12.44 -8.44 17.23
C SER A 154 10.96 -8.30 17.55
N TRP A 155 10.19 -9.36 17.27
CA TRP A 155 8.83 -9.57 17.77
C TRP A 155 8.79 -10.32 19.11
N GLU A 156 9.93 -10.83 19.59
CA GLU A 156 10.00 -11.74 20.76
C GLU A 156 10.09 -11.01 22.12
N GLU A 157 10.01 -9.67 22.13
CA GLU A 157 9.92 -8.90 23.36
C GLU A 157 8.73 -9.36 24.22
N PRO A 158 8.90 -9.52 25.57
CA PRO A 158 7.92 -10.18 26.43
C PRO A 158 6.50 -9.61 26.38
N TYR A 159 6.38 -8.31 26.13
CA TYR A 159 5.07 -7.64 25.99
C TYR A 159 4.59 -7.63 24.56
N LEU A 160 5.46 -7.40 23.59
CA LEU A 160 5.15 -7.33 22.18
C LEU A 160 4.60 -8.66 21.66
N GLY A 161 5.24 -9.78 21.99
CA GLY A 161 4.81 -11.13 21.61
C GLY A 161 3.43 -11.54 22.16
N LYS A 162 2.91 -10.86 23.20
CA LYS A 162 1.57 -11.13 23.73
C LYS A 162 0.45 -10.49 22.92
N ILE A 163 0.74 -9.38 22.25
CA ILE A 163 -0.22 -8.53 21.52
C ILE A 163 0.00 -8.54 20.01
N ALA A 164 1.15 -9.04 19.55
CA ALA A 164 1.48 -9.16 18.13
C ALA A 164 0.50 -10.08 17.39
N PRO A 165 0.31 -9.89 16.07
CA PRO A 165 -0.38 -10.83 15.20
C PRO A 165 0.19 -12.25 15.31
N GLN A 166 -0.61 -13.27 14.99
CA GLN A 166 -0.16 -14.67 15.01
C GLN A 166 1.02 -14.90 14.04
N HIS A 167 0.99 -14.25 12.90
CA HIS A 167 2.06 -14.24 11.91
C HIS A 167 2.48 -12.79 11.67
N PRO A 168 3.37 -12.22 12.50
CA PRO A 168 3.74 -10.82 12.41
C PRO A 168 4.51 -10.53 11.13
N TYR A 169 4.45 -9.27 10.69
CA TYR A 169 5.16 -8.79 9.52
C TYR A 169 6.68 -8.90 9.71
N PRO A 170 7.44 -9.35 8.70
CA PRO A 170 8.90 -9.52 8.86
C PRO A 170 9.60 -8.24 9.32
N VAL A 171 10.46 -8.37 10.33
CA VAL A 171 11.16 -7.23 10.95
C VAL A 171 12.02 -6.48 9.93
N GLU A 172 12.59 -7.18 8.96
CA GLU A 172 13.42 -6.61 7.89
C GLU A 172 12.64 -5.54 7.09
N PHE A 173 11.35 -5.78 6.82
CA PHE A 173 10.51 -4.81 6.13
C PHE A 173 10.12 -3.64 7.05
N THR A 174 9.89 -3.90 8.34
CA THR A 174 9.58 -2.81 9.27
C THR A 174 10.75 -1.84 9.43
N LYS A 175 11.99 -2.31 9.36
CA LYS A 175 13.20 -1.48 9.44
C LYS A 175 13.31 -0.46 8.31
N ALA A 176 12.90 -0.86 7.10
CA ALA A 176 12.97 -0.01 5.92
C ALA A 176 11.83 1.02 5.86
N ALA A 177 10.76 0.82 6.62
CA ALA A 177 9.56 1.64 6.58
C ALA A 177 9.70 2.95 7.39
N ASN A 178 9.09 4.01 6.87
CA ASN A 178 8.88 5.31 7.51
C ASN A 178 7.38 5.57 7.65
N TRP A 179 6.80 5.11 8.72
CA TRP A 179 5.36 5.22 8.97
C TRP A 179 4.97 6.69 9.15
N ARG A 180 3.89 7.09 8.46
CA ARG A 180 3.30 8.43 8.56
C ARG A 180 1.85 8.32 8.99
N THR A 181 1.35 9.34 9.67
CA THR A 181 -0.06 9.38 10.06
C THR A 181 -0.97 9.57 8.84
N THR A 182 -2.23 9.22 8.99
CA THR A 182 -3.25 9.47 7.96
C THR A 182 -3.36 10.96 7.67
N GLU A 183 -3.33 11.80 8.71
CA GLU A 183 -3.39 13.27 8.56
C GLU A 183 -2.17 13.84 7.82
N GLU A 184 -0.97 13.34 8.09
CA GLU A 184 0.24 13.74 7.36
C GLU A 184 0.12 13.41 5.88
N LYS A 185 -0.34 12.18 5.53
CA LYS A 185 -0.55 11.76 4.14
C LYS A 185 -1.63 12.61 3.45
N ALA A 186 -2.74 12.87 4.12
CA ALA A 186 -3.81 13.74 3.61
C ALA A 186 -3.33 15.18 3.37
N GLY A 187 -2.56 15.74 4.31
CA GLY A 187 -1.95 17.06 4.15
C GLY A 187 -0.96 17.12 2.99
N MET A 188 -0.17 16.07 2.75
CA MET A 188 0.74 15.98 1.60
C MET A 188 -0.03 15.91 0.27
N LEU A 189 -1.12 15.14 0.20
CA LEU A 189 -2.00 15.09 -0.98
C LEU A 189 -2.58 16.47 -1.30
N THR A 190 -3.14 17.15 -0.30
CA THR A 190 -3.70 18.51 -0.47
C THR A 190 -2.65 19.49 -0.97
N ARG A 191 -1.44 19.48 -0.39
CA ARG A 191 -0.31 20.36 -0.84
C ARG A 191 0.17 20.00 -2.25
N SER A 192 -0.08 18.79 -2.73
CA SER A 192 0.24 18.36 -4.10
C SER A 192 -0.86 18.72 -5.12
N GLY A 193 -1.95 19.36 -4.68
CA GLY A 193 -3.03 19.85 -5.54
C GLY A 193 -4.27 18.95 -5.60
N PHE A 194 -4.29 17.84 -4.88
CA PHE A 194 -5.46 16.96 -4.80
C PHE A 194 -6.58 17.58 -3.96
N VAL A 195 -7.80 17.27 -4.34
CA VAL A 195 -9.05 17.73 -3.67
C VAL A 195 -9.98 16.54 -3.40
N ASP A 196 -11.10 16.78 -2.75
CA ASP A 196 -12.16 15.79 -2.50
C ASP A 196 -11.63 14.51 -1.84
N LEU A 197 -10.93 14.66 -0.71
CA LEU A 197 -10.37 13.53 0.03
C LEU A 197 -11.48 12.72 0.69
N GLU A 198 -11.49 11.42 0.46
CA GLU A 198 -12.36 10.45 1.10
C GLU A 198 -11.52 9.38 1.78
N PHE A 199 -12.01 8.85 2.88
CA PHE A 199 -11.27 7.91 3.72
C PHE A 199 -12.10 6.66 3.96
N ALA A 200 -11.44 5.51 3.90
CA ALA A 200 -12.00 4.25 4.35
C ALA A 200 -10.91 3.43 5.05
N GLN A 201 -11.34 2.52 5.90
CA GLN A 201 -10.47 1.74 6.76
C GLN A 201 -10.93 0.29 6.89
N THR A 202 -10.00 -0.59 7.22
CA THR A 202 -10.24 -1.99 7.56
C THR A 202 -9.29 -2.43 8.67
N LEU A 203 -9.31 -3.70 9.06
CA LEU A 203 -8.54 -4.24 10.17
C LEU A 203 -8.79 -3.45 11.46
N THR A 204 -10.07 -3.33 11.81
CA THR A 204 -10.54 -2.53 12.96
C THR A 204 -10.49 -3.28 14.29
N ARG A 205 -10.01 -4.52 14.28
CA ARG A 205 -9.89 -5.39 15.45
C ARG A 205 -8.49 -5.33 16.01
N HIS A 206 -8.37 -5.81 17.24
CA HIS A 206 -7.06 -5.98 17.88
C HIS A 206 -6.11 -6.78 16.97
N PRO A 207 -4.86 -6.34 16.74
CA PRO A 207 -3.90 -6.94 15.80
C PRO A 207 -3.72 -8.46 15.94
N LYS A 208 -3.71 -8.95 17.18
CA LYS A 208 -3.61 -10.39 17.47
C LYS A 208 -4.70 -11.24 16.80
N TYR A 209 -5.84 -10.65 16.50
CA TYR A 209 -7.03 -11.33 16.00
C TYR A 209 -7.44 -10.85 14.60
N SER A 210 -6.64 -10.01 13.96
CA SER A 210 -6.95 -9.40 12.66
C SER A 210 -7.11 -10.43 11.54
N ASP A 211 -6.39 -11.57 11.61
CA ASP A 211 -6.51 -12.64 10.62
C ASP A 211 -7.58 -13.70 10.96
N ASN A 212 -8.41 -13.47 12.00
CA ASN A 212 -9.44 -14.44 12.35
C ASN A 212 -10.63 -14.44 11.37
N GLN A 213 -10.88 -13.34 10.70
CA GLN A 213 -11.92 -13.20 9.67
C GLN A 213 -11.63 -12.01 8.75
N VAL A 214 -12.22 -12.06 7.56
CA VAL A 214 -12.26 -10.92 6.64
C VAL A 214 -13.11 -9.80 7.21
N GLU A 215 -12.67 -8.55 7.03
CA GLU A 215 -13.40 -7.34 7.42
C GLU A 215 -13.75 -6.52 6.19
N ASP A 216 -15.04 -6.18 6.05
CA ASP A 216 -15.49 -5.22 5.05
C ASP A 216 -14.96 -3.80 5.38
N PRO A 217 -14.65 -2.99 4.38
CA PRO A 217 -14.24 -1.61 4.60
C PRO A 217 -15.38 -0.77 5.19
N VAL A 218 -14.99 0.17 6.05
CA VAL A 218 -15.90 1.17 6.62
C VAL A 218 -15.34 2.57 6.42
N ASP A 219 -16.21 3.57 6.32
CA ASP A 219 -15.80 4.97 6.16
C ASP A 219 -14.99 5.46 7.36
N GLY A 220 -14.07 6.42 7.10
CA GLY A 220 -13.25 7.05 8.12
C GLY A 220 -11.84 6.45 8.25
N PHE A 221 -11.13 6.88 9.31
CA PHE A 221 -9.74 6.46 9.60
C PHE A 221 -9.42 6.48 11.10
N ASP A 222 -10.44 6.36 11.94
CA ASP A 222 -10.35 6.57 13.39
C ASP A 222 -10.01 5.32 14.21
N ARG A 223 -9.97 4.13 13.58
CA ARG A 223 -9.81 2.86 14.28
C ARG A 223 -9.18 1.74 13.46
N GLY A 224 -9.00 1.92 12.14
CA GLY A 224 -8.45 0.88 11.27
C GLY A 224 -6.93 0.81 11.29
N ASP A 225 -6.41 -0.39 11.28
CA ASP A 225 -4.97 -0.63 11.14
C ASP A 225 -4.49 -0.56 9.68
N TYR A 226 -5.41 -0.52 8.72
CA TYR A 226 -5.15 -0.25 7.31
C TYR A 226 -6.13 0.78 6.78
N VAL A 227 -5.62 1.89 6.25
CA VAL A 227 -6.42 3.04 5.83
C VAL A 227 -6.13 3.38 4.38
N ALA A 228 -7.18 3.59 3.60
CA ALA A 228 -7.10 4.11 2.24
C ALA A 228 -7.63 5.55 2.17
N ILE A 229 -6.91 6.39 1.44
CA ILE A 229 -7.30 7.76 1.09
C ILE A 229 -7.52 7.80 -0.41
N ARG A 230 -8.71 8.18 -0.84
CA ARG A 230 -8.98 8.56 -2.23
C ARG A 230 -8.98 10.07 -2.34
N ALA A 231 -8.35 10.61 -3.37
CA ALA A 231 -8.39 12.03 -3.68
C ALA A 231 -8.45 12.26 -5.20
N ARG A 232 -8.92 13.41 -5.65
CA ARG A 232 -9.11 13.73 -7.07
C ARG A 232 -8.15 14.82 -7.53
N LYS A 233 -7.68 14.69 -8.76
CA LYS A 233 -7.07 15.79 -9.50
C LYS A 233 -8.18 16.64 -10.12
N PRO A 234 -8.24 17.97 -9.86
CA PRO A 234 -9.24 18.86 -10.47
C PRO A 234 -9.23 18.83 -12.00
#